data_c236710def0e4e988162ea5416f16879
#
_entry.id   c236710def0e4e988162ea5416f16879
#
_cell.length_a   1.000
_cell.length_b   1.000
_cell.length_c   1.000
_cell.angle_alpha   90.00
_cell.angle_beta   90.00
_cell.angle_gamma   90.00
#
_symmetry.space_group_name_H-M   'P 1'
#
loop_
_entity.id
_entity.type
_entity.pdbx_description
1 polymer ?
#
loop_
_entity_poly.entity_id
_entity_poly.type
_entity_poly.pdbx_seq_one_letter_code
_entity_poly.pdbx_strand_id
1 'polypeptide(L)'
;IFSEKYLMESWRCSLSCVSQNIFLRDLSIAENIAYGLNINEIDMNRIKKVSKLACIDSFIDKLPNGYKTRVGERGLLLSGGQRQRLAIASALYSESKILIFDEATSALDINTEQKVMKAIENEEILQTYIFITHRLNTLSSCNKIFLLRDGSISKPLTFNEIKNSALFEDPSS
;
A
#
# COMPACT_ATOMS: atom_id res chain seq x y z
N ILE A 1 -20.97 -24.10 -14.66
CA ILE A 1 -20.48 -24.25 -13.27
C ILE A 1 -18.99 -23.98 -13.34
N PHE A 2 -18.56 -22.77 -12.94
CA PHE A 2 -17.13 -22.46 -12.82
C PHE A 2 -16.59 -23.30 -11.65
N SER A 3 -15.44 -23.97 -11.83
CA SER A 3 -14.82 -24.73 -10.74
C SER A 3 -14.40 -23.77 -9.62
N GLU A 4 -14.48 -24.22 -8.36
CA GLU A 4 -14.03 -23.42 -7.19
C GLU A 4 -12.61 -22.87 -7.38
N LYS A 5 -11.74 -23.63 -8.05
CA LYS A 5 -10.38 -23.22 -8.39
C LYS A 5 -10.36 -21.96 -9.26
N TYR A 6 -11.24 -21.85 -10.27
CA TYR A 6 -11.32 -20.69 -11.15
C TYR A 6 -11.81 -19.43 -10.40
N LEU A 7 -12.78 -19.61 -9.50
CA LEU A 7 -13.26 -18.54 -8.61
C LEU A 7 -12.16 -18.05 -7.67
N MET A 8 -11.36 -18.95 -7.11
CA MET A 8 -10.24 -18.62 -6.23
C MET A 8 -9.12 -17.87 -6.96
N GLU A 9 -8.78 -18.28 -8.18
CA GLU A 9 -7.77 -17.59 -9.00
C GLU A 9 -8.25 -16.19 -9.40
N SER A 10 -9.49 -16.06 -9.87
CA SER A 10 -10.10 -14.77 -10.21
C SER A 10 -10.16 -13.83 -8.99
N TRP A 11 -10.51 -14.34 -7.82
CA TRP A 11 -10.50 -13.58 -6.57
C TRP A 11 -9.10 -13.09 -6.21
N ARG A 12 -8.08 -13.96 -6.28
CA ARG A 12 -6.68 -13.59 -6.00
C ARG A 12 -6.16 -12.50 -6.92
N CYS A 13 -6.49 -12.56 -8.21
CA CYS A 13 -6.13 -11.52 -9.18
C CYS A 13 -6.81 -10.17 -8.91
N SER A 14 -7.91 -10.17 -8.15
CA SER A 14 -8.67 -8.95 -7.83
C SER A 14 -8.20 -8.27 -6.54
N LEU A 15 -7.23 -8.85 -5.82
CA LEU A 15 -6.78 -8.39 -4.52
C LEU A 15 -5.27 -8.18 -4.50
N SER A 16 -4.83 -7.04 -3.97
CA SER A 16 -3.43 -6.77 -3.63
C SER A 16 -3.31 -6.39 -2.17
N CYS A 17 -2.19 -6.75 -1.57
CA CYS A 17 -1.92 -6.49 -0.16
C CYS A 17 -0.52 -5.88 0.00
N VAL A 18 -0.43 -4.78 0.70
CA VAL A 18 0.82 -4.24 1.23
C VAL A 18 0.90 -4.68 2.69
N SER A 19 1.73 -5.69 2.95
CA SER A 19 1.89 -6.24 4.29
C SER A 19 2.84 -5.41 5.15
N GLN A 20 2.71 -5.54 6.47
CA GLN A 20 3.63 -4.96 7.46
C GLN A 20 5.08 -5.37 7.19
N ASN A 21 5.29 -6.66 6.88
CA ASN A 21 6.59 -7.22 6.53
C ASN A 21 6.80 -7.16 5.02
N ILE A 22 7.48 -6.12 4.55
CA ILE A 22 7.72 -5.89 3.13
C ILE A 22 8.83 -6.82 2.64
N PHE A 23 8.50 -7.61 1.63
CA PHE A 23 9.46 -8.44 0.93
C PHE A 23 9.79 -7.85 -0.43
N LEU A 24 11.05 -7.44 -0.62
CA LEU A 24 11.61 -7.02 -1.90
C LEU A 24 12.64 -8.03 -2.38
N ARG A 25 12.67 -8.27 -3.67
CA ARG A 25 13.69 -9.11 -4.30
C ARG A 25 14.91 -8.27 -4.66
N ASP A 26 16.07 -8.90 -4.74
CA ASP A 26 17.27 -8.26 -5.27
C ASP A 26 17.18 -8.12 -6.80
N LEU A 27 16.25 -7.25 -7.20
CA LEU A 27 15.95 -6.82 -8.56
C LEU A 27 16.03 -5.29 -8.62
N SER A 28 15.84 -4.72 -9.80
CA SER A 28 15.70 -3.28 -9.95
C SER A 28 14.42 -2.75 -9.29
N ILE A 29 14.36 -1.44 -9.08
CA ILE A 29 13.16 -0.74 -8.59
C ILE A 29 11.98 -1.00 -9.55
N ALA A 30 12.19 -0.90 -10.87
CA ALA A 30 11.15 -1.16 -11.85
C ALA A 30 10.59 -2.59 -11.76
N GLU A 31 11.46 -3.59 -11.66
CA GLU A 31 11.07 -5.00 -11.54
C GLU A 31 10.39 -5.33 -10.20
N ASN A 32 10.72 -4.63 -9.13
CA ASN A 32 10.01 -4.76 -7.85
C ASN A 32 8.62 -4.12 -7.91
N ILE A 33 8.44 -3.00 -8.61
CA ILE A 33 7.13 -2.36 -8.82
C ILE A 33 6.25 -3.25 -9.72
N ALA A 34 6.77 -3.68 -10.87
CA ALA A 34 6.05 -4.53 -11.82
C ALA A 34 6.29 -6.02 -11.55
N TYR A 35 6.28 -6.41 -10.27
CA TYR A 35 6.60 -7.76 -9.84
C TYR A 35 5.75 -8.83 -10.54
N GLY A 36 6.42 -9.85 -11.07
CA GLY A 36 5.76 -10.98 -11.77
C GLY A 36 5.65 -10.81 -13.28
N LEU A 37 6.01 -9.63 -13.84
CA LEU A 37 6.08 -9.41 -15.28
C LEU A 37 7.49 -9.62 -15.82
N ASN A 38 7.57 -10.00 -17.08
CA ASN A 38 8.85 -9.99 -17.80
C ASN A 38 9.29 -8.54 -18.06
N ILE A 39 10.60 -8.29 -18.10
CA ILE A 39 11.16 -6.95 -18.26
C ILE A 39 10.64 -6.21 -19.51
N ASN A 40 10.35 -6.95 -20.59
CA ASN A 40 9.81 -6.42 -21.83
C ASN A 40 8.31 -6.05 -21.77
N GLU A 41 7.60 -6.51 -20.74
CA GLU A 41 6.17 -6.27 -20.51
C GLU A 41 5.93 -5.11 -19.53
N ILE A 42 7.02 -4.54 -18.97
CA ILE A 42 6.94 -3.47 -17.98
C ILE A 42 6.56 -2.16 -18.65
N ASP A 43 5.41 -1.61 -18.28
CA ASP A 43 4.99 -0.27 -18.67
C ASP A 43 5.66 0.79 -17.78
N MET A 44 6.69 1.43 -18.33
CA MET A 44 7.46 2.47 -17.62
C MET A 44 6.65 3.75 -17.34
N ASN A 45 5.64 4.07 -18.15
CA ASN A 45 4.78 5.24 -17.89
C ASN A 45 3.91 4.97 -16.65
N ARG A 46 3.37 3.78 -16.58
CA ARG A 46 2.62 3.32 -15.41
C ARG A 46 3.49 3.23 -14.16
N ILE A 47 4.72 2.70 -14.25
CA ILE A 47 5.68 2.71 -13.14
C ILE A 47 5.88 4.13 -12.61
N LYS A 48 6.14 5.11 -13.49
CA LYS A 48 6.32 6.50 -13.08
C LYS A 48 5.06 7.07 -12.42
N LYS A 49 3.87 6.76 -12.95
CA LYS A 49 2.60 7.18 -12.35
C LYS A 49 2.44 6.65 -10.93
N VAL A 50 2.56 5.35 -10.72
CA VAL A 50 2.38 4.76 -9.39
C VAL A 50 3.50 5.14 -8.41
N SER A 51 4.72 5.37 -8.89
CA SER A 51 5.83 5.90 -8.07
C SER A 51 5.53 7.30 -7.54
N LYS A 52 4.90 8.14 -8.36
CA LYS A 52 4.47 9.48 -7.96
C LYS A 52 3.34 9.41 -6.92
N LEU A 53 2.35 8.53 -7.11
CA LEU A 53 1.29 8.29 -6.13
C LEU A 53 1.83 7.82 -4.78
N ALA A 54 2.82 6.93 -4.80
CA ALA A 54 3.51 6.45 -3.60
C ALA A 54 4.56 7.44 -3.05
N CYS A 55 4.71 8.63 -3.64
CA CYS A 55 5.68 9.67 -3.24
C CYS A 55 7.13 9.16 -3.17
N ILE A 56 7.54 8.22 -4.05
CA ILE A 56 8.90 7.69 -4.11
C ILE A 56 9.69 8.16 -5.34
N ASP A 57 9.03 8.76 -6.32
CA ASP A 57 9.60 9.25 -7.57
C ASP A 57 10.81 10.18 -7.35
N SER A 58 10.66 11.17 -6.49
CA SER A 58 11.73 12.15 -6.18
C SER A 58 12.99 11.53 -5.55
N PHE A 59 12.85 10.40 -4.87
CA PHE A 59 13.98 9.60 -4.40
C PHE A 59 14.63 8.85 -5.56
N ILE A 60 13.82 8.19 -6.41
CA ILE A 60 14.30 7.41 -7.55
C ILE A 60 15.04 8.28 -8.54
N ASP A 61 14.56 9.49 -8.81
CA ASP A 61 15.17 10.45 -9.73
C ASP A 61 16.57 10.92 -9.30
N LYS A 62 16.89 10.83 -8.01
CA LYS A 62 18.23 11.15 -7.46
C LYS A 62 19.23 10.00 -7.56
N LEU A 63 18.76 8.79 -7.89
CA LEU A 63 19.64 7.63 -8.00
C LEU A 63 20.37 7.64 -9.34
N PRO A 64 21.67 7.29 -9.40
CA PRO A 64 22.45 7.30 -10.65
C PRO A 64 21.84 6.47 -11.78
N ASN A 65 21.21 5.34 -11.44
CA ASN A 65 20.56 4.42 -12.37
C ASN A 65 19.04 4.53 -12.37
N GLY A 66 18.45 5.51 -11.63
CA GLY A 66 17.00 5.70 -11.54
C GLY A 66 16.25 4.41 -11.25
N TYR A 67 15.24 4.10 -12.04
CA TYR A 67 14.41 2.88 -11.94
C TYR A 67 15.16 1.57 -12.18
N LYS A 68 16.35 1.61 -12.79
CA LYS A 68 17.22 0.44 -13.00
C LYS A 68 18.10 0.12 -11.79
N THR A 69 18.06 0.94 -10.74
CA THR A 69 18.82 0.72 -9.50
C THR A 69 18.33 -0.55 -8.81
N ARG A 70 19.25 -1.45 -8.47
CA ARG A 70 18.96 -2.66 -7.68
C ARG A 70 18.77 -2.28 -6.22
N VAL A 71 17.80 -2.91 -5.58
CA VAL A 71 17.44 -2.59 -4.17
C VAL A 71 18.23 -3.40 -3.15
N GLY A 72 19.03 -4.37 -3.60
CA GLY A 72 19.75 -5.31 -2.75
C GLY A 72 18.84 -6.39 -2.15
N GLU A 73 19.47 -7.38 -1.53
CA GLU A 73 18.74 -8.46 -0.89
C GLU A 73 17.76 -7.91 0.16
N ARG A 74 16.48 -8.29 0.06
CA ARG A 74 15.38 -7.80 0.92
C ARG A 74 15.27 -6.27 1.01
N GLY A 75 15.79 -5.55 0.00
CA GLY A 75 15.75 -4.10 -0.02
C GLY A 75 16.68 -3.41 0.99
N LEU A 76 17.80 -4.06 1.37
CA LEU A 76 18.76 -3.54 2.35
C LEU A 76 19.34 -2.16 2.01
N LEU A 77 19.37 -1.81 0.70
CA LEU A 77 19.87 -0.50 0.25
C LEU A 77 18.84 0.63 0.41
N LEU A 78 17.63 0.31 0.88
CA LEU A 78 16.54 1.27 1.08
C LEU A 78 16.23 1.48 2.57
N SER A 79 15.83 2.70 2.94
CA SER A 79 15.26 2.94 4.27
C SER A 79 13.90 2.25 4.44
N GLY A 80 13.40 2.12 5.68
CA GLY A 80 12.09 1.54 5.97
C GLY A 80 10.96 2.22 5.19
N GLY A 81 10.91 3.55 5.23
CA GLY A 81 9.91 4.33 4.51
C GLY A 81 10.04 4.25 2.98
N GLN A 82 11.27 4.08 2.44
CA GLN A 82 11.47 3.85 1.01
C GLN A 82 10.96 2.47 0.61
N ARG A 83 11.22 1.43 1.41
CA ARG A 83 10.67 0.08 1.17
C ARG A 83 9.14 0.10 1.19
N GLN A 84 8.52 0.79 2.16
CA GLN A 84 7.06 0.90 2.22
C GLN A 84 6.48 1.58 0.99
N ARG A 85 7.01 2.73 0.60
CA ARG A 85 6.54 3.44 -0.60
C ARG A 85 6.74 2.61 -1.87
N LEU A 86 7.82 1.84 -1.96
CA LEU A 86 8.04 0.94 -3.09
C LEU A 86 7.00 -0.20 -3.12
N ALA A 87 6.65 -0.77 -1.97
CA ALA A 87 5.60 -1.79 -1.86
C ALA A 87 4.21 -1.22 -2.20
N ILE A 88 3.92 0.01 -1.76
CA ILE A 88 2.68 0.71 -2.15
C ILE A 88 2.63 0.92 -3.67
N ALA A 89 3.73 1.39 -4.30
CA ALA A 89 3.80 1.54 -5.75
C ALA A 89 3.56 0.22 -6.48
N SER A 90 4.11 -0.89 -5.98
CA SER A 90 3.89 -2.22 -6.54
C SER A 90 2.43 -2.67 -6.43
N ALA A 91 1.78 -2.45 -5.29
CA ALA A 91 0.37 -2.77 -5.11
C ALA A 91 -0.54 -1.94 -6.03
N LEU A 92 -0.24 -0.64 -6.22
CA LEU A 92 -0.96 0.22 -7.15
C LEU A 92 -0.74 -0.17 -8.62
N TYR A 93 0.44 -0.73 -8.93
CA TYR A 93 0.75 -1.19 -10.28
C TYR A 93 -0.09 -2.40 -10.70
N SER A 94 -0.55 -3.23 -9.78
CA SER A 94 -1.33 -4.45 -10.06
C SER A 94 -2.74 -4.23 -10.60
N GLU A 95 -3.33 -3.01 -10.50
CA GLU A 95 -4.73 -2.67 -10.85
C GLU A 95 -5.79 -3.56 -10.19
N SER A 96 -5.48 -4.04 -9.01
CA SER A 96 -6.41 -4.85 -8.25
C SER A 96 -7.64 -4.05 -7.83
N LYS A 97 -8.81 -4.67 -7.82
CA LYS A 97 -10.07 -4.01 -7.40
C LYS A 97 -10.12 -3.73 -5.90
N ILE A 98 -9.38 -4.50 -5.11
CA ILE A 98 -9.29 -4.37 -3.66
C ILE A 98 -7.82 -4.25 -3.27
N LEU A 99 -7.47 -3.18 -2.57
CA LEU A 99 -6.16 -2.99 -1.96
C LEU A 99 -6.27 -3.08 -0.44
N ILE A 100 -5.48 -3.95 0.17
CA ILE A 100 -5.34 -4.07 1.62
C ILE A 100 -4.01 -3.44 2.03
N PHE A 101 -4.07 -2.54 3.00
CA PHE A 101 -2.92 -1.93 3.65
C PHE A 101 -2.85 -2.45 5.09
N ASP A 102 -1.98 -3.43 5.33
CA ASP A 102 -1.78 -4.03 6.65
C ASP A 102 -0.59 -3.35 7.34
N GLU A 103 -0.89 -2.33 8.17
CA GLU A 103 0.09 -1.43 8.80
C GLU A 103 1.14 -0.86 7.82
N ALA A 104 0.76 -0.75 6.56
CA ALA A 104 1.65 -0.43 5.45
C ALA A 104 2.17 1.02 5.43
N THR A 105 1.76 1.86 6.38
CA THR A 105 2.24 3.24 6.54
C THR A 105 3.05 3.44 7.83
N SER A 106 3.29 2.37 8.60
CA SER A 106 3.92 2.46 9.93
C SER A 106 5.34 3.05 9.94
N ALA A 107 6.13 2.86 8.88
CA ALA A 107 7.47 3.45 8.74
C ALA A 107 7.48 4.81 8.01
N LEU A 108 6.31 5.38 7.67
CA LEU A 108 6.19 6.70 7.07
C LEU A 108 6.02 7.77 8.16
N ASP A 109 6.62 8.94 7.93
CA ASP A 109 6.27 10.12 8.68
C ASP A 109 4.85 10.60 8.31
N ILE A 110 4.21 11.33 9.22
CA ILE A 110 2.81 11.77 9.10
C ILE A 110 2.56 12.56 7.80
N ASN A 111 3.50 13.43 7.41
CA ASN A 111 3.33 14.27 6.22
C ASN A 111 3.38 13.42 4.94
N THR A 112 4.30 12.45 4.88
CA THR A 112 4.42 11.53 3.74
C THR A 112 3.21 10.61 3.65
N GLU A 113 2.75 10.06 4.78
CA GLU A 113 1.52 9.26 4.85
C GLU A 113 0.32 10.02 4.29
N GLN A 114 0.07 11.24 4.76
CA GLN A 114 -1.04 12.08 4.28
C GLN A 114 -0.95 12.36 2.77
N LYS A 115 0.26 12.60 2.24
CA LYS A 115 0.44 12.81 0.79
C LYS A 115 0.10 11.58 -0.02
N VAL A 116 0.56 10.40 0.42
CA VAL A 116 0.26 9.12 -0.23
C VAL A 116 -1.25 8.85 -0.19
N MET A 117 -1.90 9.03 0.97
CA MET A 117 -3.35 8.82 1.11
C MET A 117 -4.14 9.74 0.19
N LYS A 118 -3.85 11.04 0.20
CA LYS A 118 -4.51 12.01 -0.70
C LYS A 118 -4.27 11.70 -2.18
N ALA A 119 -3.07 11.24 -2.55
CA ALA A 119 -2.76 10.88 -3.93
C ALA A 119 -3.59 9.67 -4.38
N ILE A 120 -3.78 8.67 -3.51
CA ILE A 120 -4.59 7.48 -3.79
C ILE A 120 -6.09 7.85 -3.88
N GLU A 121 -6.59 8.68 -2.96
CA GLU A 121 -8.00 9.14 -2.93
C GLU A 121 -8.40 9.94 -4.17
N ASN A 122 -7.48 10.73 -4.71
CA ASN A 122 -7.72 11.56 -5.90
C ASN A 122 -7.64 10.79 -7.24
N GLU A 123 -7.19 9.55 -7.22
CA GLU A 123 -7.22 8.70 -8.40
C GLU A 123 -8.63 8.15 -8.61
N GLU A 124 -9.21 8.41 -9.78
CA GLU A 124 -10.55 7.95 -10.18
C GLU A 124 -10.63 6.43 -10.43
N ILE A 125 -9.75 5.67 -9.80
CA ILE A 125 -9.77 4.22 -9.89
C ILE A 125 -10.82 3.71 -8.91
N LEU A 126 -11.86 3.07 -9.41
CA LEU A 126 -12.90 2.40 -8.62
C LEU A 126 -12.28 1.20 -7.85
N GLN A 127 -11.60 1.50 -6.77
CA GLN A 127 -10.98 0.48 -5.90
C GLN A 127 -11.59 0.55 -4.50
N THR A 128 -11.65 -0.60 -3.85
CA THR A 128 -11.95 -0.68 -2.42
C THR A 128 -10.64 -0.71 -1.66
N TYR A 129 -10.45 0.22 -0.75
CA TYR A 129 -9.28 0.26 0.13
C TYR A 129 -9.66 -0.28 1.50
N ILE A 130 -8.89 -1.21 2.03
CA ILE A 130 -9.03 -1.74 3.39
C ILE A 130 -7.75 -1.40 4.15
N PHE A 131 -7.88 -0.62 5.22
CA PHE A 131 -6.77 -0.25 6.09
C PHE A 131 -6.86 -1.01 7.41
N ILE A 132 -5.82 -1.78 7.71
CA ILE A 132 -5.60 -2.35 9.04
C ILE A 132 -4.56 -1.45 9.70
N THR A 133 -4.97 -0.68 10.70
CA THR A 133 -4.12 0.34 11.30
C THR A 133 -4.54 0.65 12.74
N HIS A 134 -3.58 1.07 13.53
CA HIS A 134 -3.78 1.67 14.85
C HIS A 134 -3.58 3.20 14.81
N ARG A 135 -3.40 3.81 13.62
CA ARG A 135 -3.16 5.25 13.46
C ARG A 135 -4.45 6.01 13.17
N LEU A 136 -4.79 6.97 14.02
CA LEU A 136 -5.98 7.83 13.84
C LEU A 136 -5.96 8.62 12.53
N ASN A 137 -4.78 9.07 12.09
CA ASN A 137 -4.66 9.86 10.86
C ASN A 137 -5.15 9.09 9.63
N THR A 138 -4.82 7.80 9.53
CA THR A 138 -5.28 6.92 8.43
C THR A 138 -6.80 6.76 8.47
N LEU A 139 -7.38 6.64 9.68
CA LEU A 139 -8.81 6.43 9.85
C LEU A 139 -9.65 7.65 9.42
N SER A 140 -9.08 8.86 9.45
CA SER A 140 -9.81 10.10 9.09
C SER A 140 -10.30 10.10 7.63
N SER A 141 -9.65 9.35 6.75
CA SER A 141 -10.00 9.20 5.33
C SER A 141 -10.98 8.06 5.05
N CYS A 142 -11.32 7.26 6.07
CA CYS A 142 -12.17 6.09 5.88
C CYS A 142 -13.66 6.42 5.93
N ASN A 143 -14.44 5.86 4.99
CA ASN A 143 -15.89 5.99 4.98
C ASN A 143 -16.58 5.15 6.06
N LYS A 144 -15.96 4.00 6.43
CA LYS A 144 -16.44 3.07 7.45
C LYS A 144 -15.25 2.55 8.24
N ILE A 145 -15.40 2.53 9.55
CA ILE A 145 -14.39 2.04 10.48
C ILE A 145 -15.00 0.91 11.28
N PHE A 146 -14.27 -0.18 11.45
CA PHE A 146 -14.66 -1.33 12.26
C PHE A 146 -13.61 -1.53 13.33
N LEU A 147 -14.04 -1.66 14.58
CA LEU A 147 -13.17 -2.00 15.70
C LEU A 147 -13.16 -3.51 15.87
N LEU A 148 -11.97 -4.11 15.84
CA LEU A 148 -11.76 -5.52 16.16
C LEU A 148 -11.22 -5.63 17.59
N ARG A 149 -11.99 -6.26 18.48
CA ARG A 149 -11.61 -6.47 19.87
C ARG A 149 -12.09 -7.84 20.36
N ASP A 150 -11.19 -8.57 21.04
CA ASP A 150 -11.49 -9.87 21.64
C ASP A 150 -12.18 -10.86 20.68
N GLY A 151 -11.70 -10.89 19.41
CA GLY A 151 -12.26 -11.76 18.37
C GLY A 151 -13.61 -11.34 17.82
N SER A 152 -14.14 -10.17 18.23
CA SER A 152 -15.44 -9.63 17.79
C SER A 152 -15.22 -8.34 16.99
N ILE A 153 -16.08 -8.16 15.98
CA ILE A 153 -16.07 -6.96 15.14
C ILE A 153 -17.25 -6.05 15.50
N SER A 154 -17.01 -4.75 15.61
CA SER A 154 -18.06 -3.77 15.92
C SER A 154 -19.02 -3.57 14.73
N LYS A 155 -20.14 -2.87 14.98
CA LYS A 155 -20.86 -2.20 13.88
C LYS A 155 -19.96 -1.14 13.25
N PRO A 156 -20.23 -0.73 11.99
CA PRO A 156 -19.46 0.34 11.35
C PRO A 156 -19.60 1.64 12.17
N LEU A 157 -18.46 2.28 12.42
CA LEU A 157 -18.33 3.52 13.18
C LEU A 157 -17.84 4.64 12.26
N THR A 158 -18.14 5.88 12.64
CA THR A 158 -17.57 7.08 12.03
C THR A 158 -16.26 7.47 12.71
N PHE A 159 -15.44 8.29 12.05
CA PHE A 159 -14.20 8.79 12.63
C PHE A 159 -14.43 9.55 13.94
N ASN A 160 -15.52 10.35 14.03
CA ASN A 160 -15.84 11.10 15.25
C ASN A 160 -16.21 10.19 16.42
N GLU A 161 -16.91 9.09 16.17
CA GLU A 161 -17.25 8.10 17.21
C GLU A 161 -15.99 7.42 17.76
N ILE A 162 -15.04 7.07 16.89
CA ILE A 162 -13.75 6.50 17.32
C ILE A 162 -12.94 7.53 18.11
N LYS A 163 -12.78 8.74 17.58
CA LYS A 163 -11.96 9.78 18.21
C LYS A 163 -12.46 10.16 19.62
N ASN A 164 -13.77 10.12 19.85
CA ASN A 164 -14.38 10.47 21.14
C ASN A 164 -14.53 9.25 22.06
N SER A 165 -14.23 8.05 21.58
CA SER A 165 -14.32 6.84 22.38
C SER A 165 -12.99 6.59 23.11
N ALA A 166 -13.09 6.22 24.40
CA ALA A 166 -11.95 5.67 25.16
C ALA A 166 -11.47 4.29 24.64
N LEU A 167 -12.00 3.85 23.49
CA LEU A 167 -11.72 2.55 22.90
C LEU A 167 -10.47 2.55 22.02
N PHE A 168 -9.99 3.74 21.63
CA PHE A 168 -8.79 3.90 20.81
C PHE A 168 -7.71 4.56 21.69
N GLU A 169 -6.79 3.78 22.18
CA GLU A 169 -5.54 4.27 22.78
C GLU A 169 -4.53 4.43 21.68
N ASP A 170 -4.14 5.66 21.35
CA ASP A 170 -3.06 5.93 20.41
C ASP A 170 -1.72 5.56 21.11
N PRO A 171 -1.02 4.51 20.68
CA PRO A 171 0.23 4.10 21.33
C PRO A 171 1.37 5.10 21.14
N SER A 172 1.13 6.22 20.42
CA SER A 172 2.08 7.32 20.19
C SER A 172 1.78 8.55 21.04
N SER A 173 0.81 8.51 21.98
CA SER A 173 0.50 9.58 22.93
C SER A 173 1.28 9.44 24.24
#